data_0fbe15f18ff76b9ef2346ba1210f31b5
#
_entry.id   0fbe15f18ff76b9ef2346ba1210f31b5
#
_cell.length_a   1.000
_cell.length_b   1.000
_cell.length_c   1.000
_cell.angle_alpha   90.00
_cell.angle_beta   90.00
_cell.angle_gamma   90.00
#
_symmetry.space_group_name_H-M   'P 1'
#
loop_
_entity.id
_entity.type
_entity.pdbx_description
1 polymer ?
#
loop_
_entity_poly.entity_id
_entity_poly.type
_entity_poly.pdbx_seq_one_letter_code
_entity_poly.pdbx_strand_id
1 'polypeptide(L)'
;MAKIKVKSAKEIELIRDAGALAAETLILAGEMVKPGVSTLEIDEFIGDYTRKHKGISACMGYHGYPRYACISINEVVCHGIPRADTILKDGDIVNIDITTILSGYHGDTSAMFVAGKASALAQELIDTAKFCMEEGIHAAGEPRARFCDIGCAIQDIADEHGFSVVEDYCGHGIGRGFHEEPTVLHFRNSERTPFIEVGNVFTVEPMINVGKPGTKTLNDGWTAVTRDGSLSAQWEHTIVRTKDGVEILTLPR
;
A
#
# COMPACT_ATOMS: atom_id res chain seq x y z
N MET A 1 -7.96 21.73 10.86
CA MET A 1 -7.87 20.32 10.47
C MET A 1 -9.17 19.93 9.82
N ALA A 2 -9.13 19.28 8.64
CA ALA A 2 -10.33 18.70 8.04
C ALA A 2 -10.86 17.61 8.98
N LYS A 3 -12.18 17.40 8.98
CA LYS A 3 -12.81 16.46 9.90
C LYS A 3 -12.61 15.02 9.40
N ILE A 4 -12.00 14.15 10.22
CA ILE A 4 -11.94 12.72 9.95
C ILE A 4 -13.37 12.16 9.90
N LYS A 5 -13.71 11.46 8.82
CA LYS A 5 -15.06 10.93 8.62
C LYS A 5 -15.22 9.57 9.31
N VAL A 6 -16.30 9.43 10.04
CA VAL A 6 -16.82 8.15 10.50
C VAL A 6 -17.74 7.61 9.42
N LYS A 7 -17.44 6.46 8.85
CA LYS A 7 -18.23 5.82 7.81
C LYS A 7 -19.42 5.07 8.41
N SER A 8 -20.54 5.12 7.75
CA SER A 8 -21.71 4.30 8.08
C SER A 8 -21.48 2.82 7.71
N ALA A 9 -22.21 1.90 8.31
CA ALA A 9 -22.12 0.48 7.98
C ALA A 9 -22.31 0.20 6.48
N LYS A 10 -23.22 0.93 5.81
CA LYS A 10 -23.41 0.82 4.36
C LYS A 10 -22.18 1.27 3.56
N GLU A 11 -21.53 2.34 3.97
CA GLU A 11 -20.30 2.81 3.30
C GLU A 11 -19.15 1.82 3.50
N ILE A 12 -19.01 1.26 4.70
CA ILE A 12 -18.01 0.23 5.00
C ILE A 12 -18.20 -1.01 4.11
N GLU A 13 -19.45 -1.47 3.91
CA GLU A 13 -19.73 -2.58 2.98
C GLU A 13 -19.34 -2.25 1.53
N LEU A 14 -19.61 -1.05 1.06
CA LEU A 14 -19.24 -0.63 -0.30
C LEU A 14 -17.71 -0.52 -0.47
N ILE A 15 -16.99 -0.08 0.57
CA ILE A 15 -15.52 -0.07 0.59
C ILE A 15 -15.00 -1.52 0.61
N ARG A 16 -15.61 -2.40 1.39
CA ARG A 16 -15.28 -3.83 1.43
C ARG A 16 -15.47 -4.51 0.07
N ASP A 17 -16.55 -4.20 -0.65
CA ASP A 17 -16.78 -4.71 -2.00
C ASP A 17 -15.66 -4.27 -2.98
N ALA A 18 -15.26 -3.00 -2.92
CA ALA A 18 -14.17 -2.45 -3.71
C ALA A 18 -12.82 -3.07 -3.32
N GLY A 19 -12.56 -3.18 -2.01
CA GLY A 19 -11.36 -3.78 -1.44
C GLY A 19 -11.21 -5.27 -1.76
N ALA A 20 -12.31 -6.02 -1.73
CA ALA A 20 -12.30 -7.44 -2.10
C ALA A 20 -11.92 -7.63 -3.58
N LEU A 21 -12.48 -6.80 -4.49
CA LEU A 21 -12.10 -6.84 -5.91
C LEU A 21 -10.63 -6.43 -6.12
N ALA A 22 -10.15 -5.41 -5.39
CA ALA A 22 -8.73 -5.03 -5.44
C ALA A 22 -7.82 -6.17 -4.98
N ALA A 23 -8.14 -6.81 -3.85
CA ALA A 23 -7.38 -7.94 -3.30
C ALA A 23 -7.38 -9.18 -4.23
N GLU A 24 -8.52 -9.53 -4.81
CA GLU A 24 -8.60 -10.61 -5.79
C GLU A 24 -7.74 -10.31 -7.04
N THR A 25 -7.84 -9.08 -7.55
CA THR A 25 -7.03 -8.63 -8.70
C THR A 25 -5.54 -8.68 -8.37
N LEU A 26 -5.15 -8.25 -7.16
CA LEU A 26 -3.77 -8.24 -6.69
C LEU A 26 -3.17 -9.66 -6.61
N ILE A 27 -3.92 -10.63 -6.08
CA ILE A 27 -3.48 -12.02 -5.98
C ILE A 27 -3.23 -12.59 -7.39
N LEU A 28 -4.17 -12.40 -8.32
CA LEU A 28 -4.05 -12.90 -9.68
C LEU A 28 -2.92 -12.19 -10.46
N ALA A 29 -2.73 -10.89 -10.26
CA ALA A 29 -1.61 -10.16 -10.84
C ALA A 29 -0.27 -10.65 -10.28
N GLY A 30 -0.22 -10.99 -9.00
CA GLY A 30 0.94 -11.57 -8.33
C GLY A 30 1.38 -12.91 -8.95
N GLU A 31 0.44 -13.74 -9.41
CA GLU A 31 0.75 -15.00 -10.10
C GLU A 31 1.51 -14.79 -11.44
N MET A 32 1.42 -13.58 -12.01
CA MET A 32 2.13 -13.20 -13.23
C MET A 32 3.58 -12.75 -12.96
N VAL A 33 3.96 -12.49 -11.72
CA VAL A 33 5.31 -12.01 -11.36
C VAL A 33 6.32 -13.16 -11.54
N LYS A 34 6.96 -13.15 -12.73
CA LYS A 34 7.95 -14.17 -13.14
C LYS A 34 9.04 -13.50 -13.98
N PRO A 35 10.29 -14.02 -13.97
CA PRO A 35 11.31 -13.55 -14.89
C PRO A 35 10.85 -13.61 -16.34
N GLY A 36 11.10 -12.54 -17.09
CA GLY A 36 10.74 -12.40 -18.50
C GLY A 36 9.40 -11.73 -18.77
N VAL A 37 8.55 -11.51 -17.75
CA VAL A 37 7.29 -10.75 -17.89
C VAL A 37 7.59 -9.26 -17.75
N SER A 38 6.94 -8.42 -18.57
CA SER A 38 7.02 -6.97 -18.44
C SER A 38 6.02 -6.45 -17.40
N THR A 39 6.36 -5.33 -16.76
CA THR A 39 5.42 -4.67 -15.84
C THR A 39 4.16 -4.17 -16.56
N LEU A 40 4.25 -3.86 -17.85
CA LEU A 40 3.09 -3.46 -18.64
C LEU A 40 2.10 -4.61 -18.84
N GLU A 41 2.56 -5.85 -19.07
CA GLU A 41 1.66 -7.02 -19.19
C GLU A 41 0.86 -7.25 -17.92
N ILE A 42 1.48 -7.06 -16.74
CA ILE A 42 0.80 -7.14 -15.44
C ILE A 42 -0.22 -6.01 -15.31
N ASP A 43 0.14 -4.77 -15.65
CA ASP A 43 -0.75 -3.61 -15.59
C ASP A 43 -1.97 -3.75 -16.51
N GLU A 44 -1.78 -4.22 -17.72
CA GLU A 44 -2.87 -4.47 -18.69
C GLU A 44 -3.84 -5.53 -18.16
N PHE A 45 -3.32 -6.62 -17.58
CA PHE A 45 -4.14 -7.62 -16.91
C PHE A 45 -4.98 -7.02 -15.78
N ILE A 46 -4.38 -6.19 -14.90
CA ILE A 46 -5.06 -5.50 -13.80
C ILE A 46 -6.21 -4.65 -14.34
N GLY A 47 -5.95 -3.85 -15.36
CA GLY A 47 -6.96 -2.98 -15.99
C GLY A 47 -8.12 -3.78 -16.60
N ASP A 48 -7.80 -4.88 -17.29
CA ASP A 48 -8.80 -5.73 -17.94
C ASP A 48 -9.64 -6.50 -16.91
N TYR A 49 -9.00 -7.08 -15.90
CA TYR A 49 -9.69 -7.83 -14.85
C TYR A 49 -10.63 -6.92 -14.05
N THR A 50 -10.13 -5.77 -13.59
CA THR A 50 -10.93 -4.76 -12.87
C THR A 50 -12.15 -4.33 -13.66
N ARG A 51 -11.97 -4.01 -14.94
CA ARG A 51 -13.06 -3.59 -15.86
C ARG A 51 -14.08 -4.71 -16.08
N LYS A 52 -13.63 -5.95 -16.28
CA LYS A 52 -14.50 -7.11 -16.45
C LYS A 52 -15.42 -7.34 -15.24
N HIS A 53 -14.95 -6.99 -14.04
CA HIS A 53 -15.71 -7.07 -12.80
C HIS A 53 -16.41 -5.76 -12.42
N LYS A 54 -16.61 -4.85 -13.40
CA LYS A 54 -17.33 -3.57 -13.26
C LYS A 54 -16.66 -2.57 -12.32
N GLY A 55 -15.40 -2.79 -11.97
CA GLY A 55 -14.56 -1.84 -11.26
C GLY A 55 -13.91 -0.84 -12.22
N ILE A 56 -13.37 0.22 -11.64
CA ILE A 56 -12.55 1.22 -12.32
C ILE A 56 -11.23 1.29 -11.56
N SER A 57 -10.09 1.26 -12.25
CA SER A 57 -8.80 1.54 -11.62
C SER A 57 -8.73 3.02 -11.23
N ALA A 58 -8.54 3.31 -9.95
CA ALA A 58 -8.45 4.67 -9.44
C ALA A 58 -7.16 5.37 -9.86
N CYS A 59 -6.08 4.63 -10.09
CA CYS A 59 -4.79 5.18 -10.49
C CYS A 59 -4.84 5.80 -11.89
N MET A 60 -5.58 5.18 -12.82
CA MET A 60 -5.61 5.64 -14.22
C MET A 60 -6.15 7.07 -14.35
N GLY A 61 -5.30 7.99 -14.72
CA GLY A 61 -5.64 9.42 -14.89
C GLY A 61 -5.61 10.24 -13.59
N TYR A 62 -5.37 9.62 -12.43
CA TYR A 62 -5.25 10.34 -11.17
C TYR A 62 -4.05 11.30 -11.21
N HIS A 63 -4.32 12.60 -11.13
CA HIS A 63 -3.32 13.66 -11.34
C HIS A 63 -2.40 13.45 -12.57
N GLY A 64 -2.90 12.75 -13.61
CA GLY A 64 -2.16 12.46 -14.83
C GLY A 64 -1.35 11.16 -14.79
N TYR A 65 -1.48 10.32 -13.75
CA TYR A 65 -0.83 9.00 -13.72
C TYR A 65 -1.31 8.12 -14.88
N PRO A 66 -0.41 7.47 -15.66
CA PRO A 66 -0.77 6.95 -16.98
C PRO A 66 -1.12 5.45 -17.00
N ARG A 67 -1.23 4.77 -15.84
CA ARG A 67 -1.37 3.32 -15.73
C ARG A 67 -2.49 2.90 -14.77
N TYR A 68 -2.86 1.61 -14.80
CA TYR A 68 -3.93 1.04 -14.00
C TYR A 68 -3.51 0.73 -12.56
N ALA A 69 -2.23 0.46 -12.33
CA ALA A 69 -1.64 0.16 -11.02
C ALA A 69 -0.25 0.76 -10.92
N CYS A 70 0.29 0.86 -9.69
CA CYS A 70 1.71 1.12 -9.50
C CYS A 70 2.45 -0.21 -9.38
N ILE A 71 3.59 -0.36 -10.10
CA ILE A 71 4.45 -1.55 -10.02
C ILE A 71 5.87 -1.09 -9.75
N SER A 72 6.34 -1.34 -8.53
CA SER A 72 7.60 -0.83 -8.00
C SER A 72 8.57 -1.98 -7.78
N ILE A 73 9.77 -1.88 -8.36
CA ILE A 73 10.77 -2.96 -8.39
C ILE A 73 12.02 -2.53 -7.62
N ASN A 74 12.52 -3.38 -6.73
CA ASN A 74 13.78 -3.25 -6.01
C ASN A 74 13.91 -1.91 -5.25
N GLU A 75 14.70 -0.94 -5.77
CA GLU A 75 14.92 0.38 -5.18
C GLU A 75 13.75 1.36 -5.40
N VAL A 76 12.75 0.98 -6.18
CA VAL A 76 11.54 1.80 -6.36
C VAL A 76 10.67 1.66 -5.12
N VAL A 77 10.48 2.77 -4.41
CA VAL A 77 9.72 2.84 -3.16
C VAL A 77 8.22 2.74 -3.42
N CYS A 78 7.72 3.58 -4.35
CA CYS A 78 6.31 3.60 -4.74
C CYS A 78 6.11 4.29 -6.09
N HIS A 79 4.88 4.27 -6.59
CA HIS A 79 4.41 4.94 -7.81
C HIS A 79 5.21 4.56 -9.07
N GLY A 80 5.83 3.38 -9.09
CA GLY A 80 6.53 2.86 -10.27
C GLY A 80 5.56 2.76 -11.46
N ILE A 81 5.92 3.39 -12.61
CA ILE A 81 5.08 3.39 -13.81
C ILE A 81 5.34 2.11 -14.62
N PRO A 82 4.34 1.22 -14.81
CA PRO A 82 4.46 0.04 -15.66
C PRO A 82 4.87 0.36 -17.11
N ARG A 83 5.84 -0.40 -17.63
CA ARG A 83 6.43 -0.19 -18.97
C ARG A 83 6.70 -1.52 -19.68
N ALA A 84 6.63 -1.51 -21.00
CA ALA A 84 6.91 -2.68 -21.83
C ALA A 84 8.41 -3.06 -21.84
N ASP A 85 9.29 -2.09 -21.62
CA ASP A 85 10.74 -2.28 -21.59
C ASP A 85 11.29 -2.62 -20.18
N THR A 86 10.44 -2.59 -19.16
CA THR A 86 10.78 -3.02 -17.81
C THR A 86 10.40 -4.50 -17.63
N ILE A 87 11.38 -5.35 -17.92
CA ILE A 87 11.22 -6.82 -17.87
C ILE A 87 11.76 -7.34 -16.54
N LEU A 88 10.93 -8.11 -15.83
CA LEU A 88 11.29 -8.73 -14.56
C LEU A 88 12.43 -9.74 -14.72
N LYS A 89 13.35 -9.75 -13.78
CA LYS A 89 14.52 -10.64 -13.72
C LYS A 89 14.42 -11.56 -12.51
N ASP A 90 15.16 -12.66 -12.56
CA ASP A 90 15.28 -13.56 -11.41
C ASP A 90 15.89 -12.81 -10.21
N GLY A 91 15.18 -12.85 -9.08
CA GLY A 91 15.55 -12.17 -7.84
C GLY A 91 14.93 -10.79 -7.64
N ASP A 92 14.24 -10.21 -8.63
CA ASP A 92 13.52 -8.94 -8.45
C ASP A 92 12.43 -9.09 -7.40
N ILE A 93 12.37 -8.14 -6.47
CA ILE A 93 11.25 -7.96 -5.55
C ILE A 93 10.33 -6.89 -6.13
N VAL A 94 9.04 -7.15 -6.12
CA VAL A 94 8.04 -6.37 -6.85
C VAL A 94 6.88 -6.04 -5.93
N ASN A 95 6.65 -4.75 -5.67
CA ASN A 95 5.40 -4.29 -5.11
C ASN A 95 4.40 -4.06 -6.25
N ILE A 96 3.18 -4.59 -6.09
CA ILE A 96 2.03 -4.24 -6.92
C ILE A 96 1.02 -3.56 -6.01
N ASP A 97 0.58 -2.37 -6.40
CA ASP A 97 -0.31 -1.51 -5.65
C ASP A 97 -1.53 -1.16 -6.51
N ILE A 98 -2.71 -1.53 -6.01
CA ILE A 98 -3.98 -1.50 -6.74
C ILE A 98 -5.04 -0.78 -5.94
N THR A 99 -5.56 0.32 -6.49
CA THR A 99 -6.77 0.95 -5.98
C THR A 99 -7.93 0.74 -6.94
N THR A 100 -8.99 0.12 -6.46
CA THR A 100 -10.20 -0.15 -7.24
C THR A 100 -11.37 0.72 -6.78
N ILE A 101 -12.08 1.33 -7.73
CA ILE A 101 -13.37 1.98 -7.49
C ILE A 101 -14.48 1.01 -7.88
N LEU A 102 -15.37 0.70 -6.93
CA LEU A 102 -16.58 -0.07 -7.17
C LEU A 102 -17.76 0.63 -6.50
N SER A 103 -18.87 0.81 -7.23
CA SER A 103 -20.06 1.51 -6.72
C SER A 103 -19.78 2.91 -6.11
N GLY A 104 -18.73 3.60 -6.60
CA GLY A 104 -18.33 4.94 -6.17
C GLY A 104 -17.56 4.98 -4.86
N TYR A 105 -16.99 3.86 -4.40
CA TYR A 105 -16.09 3.76 -3.25
C TYR A 105 -14.78 3.11 -3.66
N HIS A 106 -13.70 3.48 -2.96
CA HIS A 106 -12.35 3.00 -3.21
C HIS A 106 -11.98 1.88 -2.24
N GLY A 107 -11.20 0.93 -2.72
CA GLY A 107 -10.50 -0.07 -1.92
C GLY A 107 -9.07 -0.14 -2.41
N ASP A 108 -8.11 0.01 -1.51
CA ASP A 108 -6.69 0.21 -1.75
C ASP A 108 -5.86 -0.84 -1.03
N THR A 109 -4.94 -1.49 -1.76
CA THR A 109 -4.12 -2.56 -1.20
C THR A 109 -2.88 -2.83 -2.04
N SER A 110 -1.78 -3.14 -1.40
CA SER A 110 -0.56 -3.57 -2.08
C SER A 110 0.08 -4.79 -1.42
N ALA A 111 0.88 -5.51 -2.18
CA ALA A 111 1.66 -6.65 -1.71
C ALA A 111 2.98 -6.79 -2.44
N MET A 112 3.93 -7.47 -1.77
CA MET A 112 5.22 -7.83 -2.35
C MET A 112 5.17 -9.22 -2.98
N PHE A 113 5.81 -9.33 -4.13
CA PHE A 113 6.01 -10.56 -4.87
C PHE A 113 7.49 -10.71 -5.25
N VAL A 114 7.90 -11.91 -5.60
CA VAL A 114 9.28 -12.20 -6.02
C VAL A 114 9.28 -12.85 -7.40
N ALA A 115 10.00 -12.27 -8.34
CA ALA A 115 10.24 -12.90 -9.64
C ALA A 115 11.39 -13.90 -9.49
N GLY A 116 11.06 -15.19 -9.45
CA GLY A 116 12.05 -16.26 -9.24
C GLY A 116 12.46 -16.41 -7.77
N LYS A 117 13.74 -16.15 -7.42
CA LYS A 117 14.28 -16.37 -6.07
C LYS A 117 14.93 -15.12 -5.50
N ALA A 118 14.36 -14.56 -4.46
CA ALA A 118 14.94 -13.43 -3.74
C ALA A 118 16.25 -13.79 -3.03
N SER A 119 17.12 -12.80 -2.82
CA SER A 119 18.23 -12.91 -1.88
C SER A 119 17.72 -12.99 -0.43
N ALA A 120 18.56 -13.48 0.50
CA ALA A 120 18.18 -13.54 1.91
C ALA A 120 17.80 -12.16 2.47
N LEU A 121 18.59 -11.12 2.14
CA LEU A 121 18.29 -9.74 2.56
C LEU A 121 16.97 -9.22 1.98
N ALA A 122 16.69 -9.51 0.71
CA ALA A 122 15.44 -9.09 0.07
C ALA A 122 14.22 -9.78 0.70
N GLN A 123 14.34 -11.08 1.03
CA GLN A 123 13.28 -11.81 1.73
C GLN A 123 13.07 -11.27 3.15
N GLU A 124 14.14 -11.01 3.90
CA GLU A 124 14.06 -10.40 5.22
C GLU A 124 13.38 -9.03 5.18
N LEU A 125 13.70 -8.19 4.19
CA LEU A 125 13.04 -6.90 3.99
C LEU A 125 11.52 -7.06 3.72
N ILE A 126 11.13 -7.98 2.83
CA ILE A 126 9.73 -8.27 2.51
C ILE A 126 8.96 -8.70 3.76
N ASP A 127 9.52 -9.64 4.51
CA ASP A 127 8.90 -10.19 5.72
C ASP A 127 8.79 -9.12 6.82
N THR A 128 9.84 -8.31 7.00
CA THR A 128 9.83 -7.20 7.95
C THR A 128 8.82 -6.11 7.56
N ALA A 129 8.74 -5.73 6.29
CA ALA A 129 7.76 -4.74 5.83
C ALA A 129 6.32 -5.22 6.06
N LYS A 130 6.06 -6.53 5.84
CA LYS A 130 4.76 -7.14 6.15
C LYS A 130 4.47 -7.08 7.64
N PHE A 131 5.42 -7.45 8.48
CA PHE A 131 5.28 -7.43 9.93
C PHE A 131 5.07 -6.00 10.45
N CYS A 132 5.77 -5.00 9.90
CA CYS A 132 5.53 -3.59 10.17
C CYS A 132 4.07 -3.19 9.91
N MET A 133 3.50 -3.59 8.78
CA MET A 133 2.10 -3.32 8.45
C MET A 133 1.15 -4.02 9.44
N GLU A 134 1.38 -5.30 9.73
CA GLU A 134 0.55 -6.09 10.66
C GLU A 134 0.54 -5.50 12.06
N GLU A 135 1.70 -5.10 12.59
CA GLU A 135 1.81 -4.45 13.91
C GLU A 135 1.24 -3.03 13.92
N GLY A 136 1.37 -2.28 12.82
CA GLY A 136 0.69 -1.00 12.64
C GLY A 136 -0.84 -1.15 12.68
N ILE A 137 -1.38 -2.17 12.02
CA ILE A 137 -2.81 -2.52 12.05
C ILE A 137 -3.24 -2.94 13.47
N HIS A 138 -2.44 -3.77 14.14
CA HIS A 138 -2.70 -4.17 15.51
C HIS A 138 -2.76 -2.97 16.46
N ALA A 139 -1.77 -2.06 16.38
CA ALA A 139 -1.73 -0.83 17.17
C ALA A 139 -2.97 0.05 16.96
N ALA A 140 -3.48 0.13 15.72
CA ALA A 140 -4.73 0.83 15.41
C ALA A 140 -5.95 0.20 16.10
N GLY A 141 -5.89 -1.09 16.44
CA GLY A 141 -6.92 -1.86 17.12
C GLY A 141 -6.97 -1.68 18.64
N GLU A 142 -5.94 -1.14 19.25
CA GLU A 142 -5.82 -1.03 20.70
C GLU A 142 -6.85 -0.06 21.33
N PRO A 143 -7.23 -0.27 22.58
CA PRO A 143 -8.11 0.65 23.30
C PRO A 143 -7.53 2.07 23.35
N ARG A 144 -8.30 3.08 22.88
CA ARG A 144 -7.88 4.49 22.82
C ARG A 144 -6.68 4.77 21.93
N ALA A 145 -6.42 3.91 20.93
CA ALA A 145 -5.37 4.12 19.94
C ALA A 145 -5.49 5.49 19.25
N ARG A 146 -4.34 6.05 18.91
CA ARG A 146 -4.19 7.27 18.11
C ARG A 146 -3.50 6.93 16.79
N PHE A 147 -3.66 7.76 15.78
CA PHE A 147 -2.95 7.53 14.52
C PHE A 147 -1.42 7.53 14.66
N CYS A 148 -0.85 8.28 15.61
CA CYS A 148 0.60 8.24 15.87
C CYS A 148 1.08 6.91 16.47
N ASP A 149 0.22 6.12 17.11
CA ASP A 149 0.61 4.84 17.70
C ASP A 149 0.96 3.82 16.60
N ILE A 150 0.34 3.95 15.43
CA ILE A 150 0.65 3.15 14.22
C ILE A 150 2.12 3.36 13.83
N GLY A 151 2.53 4.61 13.63
CA GLY A 151 3.90 4.93 13.24
C GLY A 151 4.94 4.54 14.31
N CYS A 152 4.58 4.59 15.60
CA CYS A 152 5.46 4.12 16.66
C CYS A 152 5.70 2.61 16.57
N ALA A 153 4.64 1.82 16.39
CA ALA A 153 4.75 0.37 16.28
C ALA A 153 5.57 -0.06 15.06
N ILE A 154 5.32 0.57 13.91
CA ILE A 154 6.05 0.32 12.66
C ILE A 154 7.54 0.66 12.82
N GLN A 155 7.87 1.82 13.39
CA GLN A 155 9.24 2.26 13.58
C GLN A 155 10.02 1.32 14.51
N ASP A 156 9.40 0.84 15.60
CA ASP A 156 10.04 -0.07 16.54
C ASP A 156 10.48 -1.36 15.84
N ILE A 157 9.62 -1.95 15.00
CA ILE A 157 9.95 -3.16 14.22
C ILE A 157 11.05 -2.90 13.20
N ALA A 158 10.96 -1.80 12.44
CA ALA A 158 11.98 -1.45 11.45
C ALA A 158 13.36 -1.25 12.09
N ASP A 159 13.41 -0.56 13.24
CA ASP A 159 14.64 -0.31 14.00
C ASP A 159 15.27 -1.62 14.54
N GLU A 160 14.45 -2.56 15.03
CA GLU A 160 14.91 -3.89 15.51
C GLU A 160 15.58 -4.70 14.40
N HIS A 161 15.10 -4.56 13.15
CA HIS A 161 15.68 -5.24 11.98
C HIS A 161 16.80 -4.43 11.31
N GLY A 162 17.12 -3.23 11.79
CA GLY A 162 18.15 -2.36 11.21
C GLY A 162 17.77 -1.75 9.87
N PHE A 163 16.46 -1.68 9.57
CA PHE A 163 15.88 -1.03 8.40
C PHE A 163 15.35 0.36 8.74
N SER A 164 14.98 1.14 7.74
CA SER A 164 14.41 2.47 7.94
C SER A 164 13.01 2.60 7.34
N VAL A 165 12.17 3.39 8.01
CA VAL A 165 10.83 3.76 7.53
C VAL A 165 10.92 4.99 6.65
N VAL A 166 10.30 4.97 5.48
CA VAL A 166 10.20 6.14 4.58
C VAL A 166 9.31 7.20 5.23
N GLU A 167 9.75 8.45 5.20
CA GLU A 167 9.07 9.59 5.83
C GLU A 167 8.36 10.51 4.83
N ASP A 168 8.66 10.37 3.53
CA ASP A 168 8.14 11.23 2.46
C ASP A 168 6.70 10.88 2.05
N TYR A 169 6.20 9.71 2.45
CA TYR A 169 4.87 9.17 2.12
C TYR A 169 4.13 8.72 3.38
N CYS A 170 2.82 8.54 3.26
CA CYS A 170 1.95 8.21 4.38
C CYS A 170 0.71 7.45 3.91
N GLY A 171 0.07 6.75 4.81
CA GLY A 171 -1.29 6.27 4.63
C GLY A 171 -2.32 7.39 4.75
N HIS A 172 -3.55 7.08 4.40
CA HIS A 172 -4.61 8.08 4.27
C HIS A 172 -5.99 7.52 4.58
N GLY A 173 -6.90 8.41 4.97
CA GLY A 173 -8.32 8.08 4.96
C GLY A 173 -8.80 7.77 3.54
N ILE A 174 -9.78 6.86 3.41
CA ILE A 174 -10.30 6.41 2.12
C ILE A 174 -11.81 6.23 2.16
N GLY A 175 -12.46 6.30 1.01
CA GLY A 175 -13.89 6.09 0.91
C GLY A 175 -14.43 6.49 -0.45
N ARG A 176 -15.22 7.59 -0.52
CA ARG A 176 -15.61 8.17 -1.81
C ARG A 176 -14.46 8.91 -2.49
N GLY A 177 -13.57 9.50 -1.71
CA GLY A 177 -12.30 10.02 -2.19
C GLY A 177 -11.23 8.95 -2.15
N PHE A 178 -10.28 9.01 -3.07
CA PHE A 178 -9.09 8.16 -3.05
C PHE A 178 -8.28 8.50 -1.78
N HIS A 179 -7.88 9.75 -1.64
CA HIS A 179 -7.19 10.24 -0.45
C HIS A 179 -8.12 11.17 0.32
N GLU A 180 -8.44 10.79 1.55
CA GLU A 180 -9.23 11.57 2.52
C GLU A 180 -8.41 11.76 3.80
N GLU A 181 -8.86 12.62 4.71
CA GLU A 181 -8.35 12.64 6.09
C GLU A 181 -8.73 11.34 6.84
N PRO A 182 -7.85 10.83 7.70
CA PRO A 182 -6.60 11.45 8.18
C PRO A 182 -5.37 11.12 7.33
N THR A 183 -4.29 11.88 7.50
CA THR A 183 -2.93 11.43 7.18
C THR A 183 -2.47 10.43 8.25
N VAL A 184 -1.92 9.29 7.83
CA VAL A 184 -1.43 8.21 8.70
C VAL A 184 0.08 8.06 8.49
N LEU A 185 0.88 8.68 9.37
CA LEU A 185 2.34 8.57 9.31
C LEU A 185 2.78 7.18 9.82
N HIS A 186 3.73 6.58 9.13
CA HIS A 186 4.26 5.25 9.46
C HIS A 186 5.56 5.29 10.27
N PHE A 187 6.01 6.47 10.64
CA PHE A 187 7.22 6.69 11.44
C PHE A 187 6.89 7.42 12.75
N ARG A 188 7.75 7.30 13.73
CA ARG A 188 7.61 7.97 15.02
C ARG A 188 7.75 9.47 14.85
N ASN A 189 6.76 10.21 15.32
CA ASN A 189 6.76 11.65 15.31
C ASN A 189 6.30 12.18 16.68
N SER A 190 6.56 13.46 16.95
CA SER A 190 6.21 14.12 18.24
C SER A 190 4.78 14.64 18.28
N GLU A 191 4.00 14.50 17.22
CA GLU A 191 2.65 15.05 17.14
C GLU A 191 1.66 14.17 17.90
N ARG A 192 0.83 14.80 18.73
CA ARG A 192 -0.29 14.11 19.36
C ARG A 192 -1.49 14.11 18.43
N THR A 193 -1.62 13.04 17.65
CA THR A 193 -2.72 12.86 16.69
C THR A 193 -4.08 12.61 17.39
N PRO A 194 -5.21 12.74 16.68
CA PRO A 194 -6.52 12.34 17.18
C PRO A 194 -6.59 10.87 17.57
N PHE A 195 -7.59 10.51 18.37
CA PHE A 195 -7.95 9.10 18.60
C PHE A 195 -8.57 8.51 17.34
N ILE A 196 -8.34 7.21 17.15
CA ILE A 196 -9.00 6.43 16.10
C ILE A 196 -10.39 6.05 16.60
N GLU A 197 -11.42 6.52 15.92
CA GLU A 197 -12.82 6.31 16.29
C GLU A 197 -13.42 5.13 15.51
N VAL A 198 -14.37 4.42 16.14
CA VAL A 198 -15.13 3.36 15.47
C VAL A 198 -15.80 3.89 14.20
N GLY A 199 -15.56 3.22 13.06
CA GLY A 199 -16.01 3.64 11.74
C GLY A 199 -15.02 4.54 10.99
N ASN A 200 -13.84 4.86 11.54
CA ASN A 200 -12.75 5.41 10.74
C ASN A 200 -12.24 4.34 9.77
N VAL A 201 -12.09 4.69 8.51
CA VAL A 201 -11.53 3.84 7.44
C VAL A 201 -10.31 4.55 6.86
N PHE A 202 -9.19 3.85 6.80
CA PHE A 202 -7.91 4.38 6.35
C PHE A 202 -6.96 3.27 5.93
N THR A 203 -5.85 3.62 5.26
CA THR A 203 -4.81 2.68 4.86
C THR A 203 -3.69 2.60 5.89
N VAL A 204 -3.06 1.43 6.00
CA VAL A 204 -1.79 1.21 6.68
C VAL A 204 -0.86 0.58 5.65
N GLU A 205 0.17 1.35 5.25
CA GLU A 205 0.98 1.09 4.05
C GLU A 205 2.47 1.45 4.23
N PRO A 206 3.16 0.92 5.26
CA PRO A 206 4.53 1.28 5.51
C PRO A 206 5.46 0.90 4.36
N MET A 207 6.33 1.82 3.98
CA MET A 207 7.43 1.62 3.04
C MET A 207 8.72 1.50 3.84
N ILE A 208 9.41 0.37 3.72
CA ILE A 208 10.61 0.02 4.49
C ILE A 208 11.80 -0.12 3.56
N ASN A 209 12.90 0.58 3.88
CA ASN A 209 14.14 0.57 3.11
C ASN A 209 15.25 -0.20 3.85
N VAL A 210 16.06 -0.94 3.13
CA VAL A 210 17.29 -1.53 3.66
C VAL A 210 18.29 -0.44 4.10
N GLY A 211 18.34 0.66 3.37
CA GLY A 211 19.24 1.78 3.62
C GLY A 211 18.60 2.94 4.38
N LYS A 212 18.76 4.16 3.86
CA LYS A 212 18.29 5.39 4.49
C LYS A 212 16.81 5.69 4.11
N PRO A 213 16.06 6.43 4.95
CA PRO A 213 14.63 6.70 4.74
C PRO A 213 14.32 7.63 3.56
N GLY A 214 15.29 8.41 3.08
CA GLY A 214 15.05 9.45 2.10
C GLY A 214 14.80 8.93 0.69
N THR A 215 13.85 9.58 0.00
CA THR A 215 13.48 9.25 -1.38
C THR A 215 13.83 10.37 -2.37
N LYS A 216 13.74 10.09 -3.64
CA LYS A 216 13.75 11.07 -4.73
C LYS A 216 12.78 10.65 -5.83
N THR A 217 12.05 11.60 -6.37
CA THR A 217 11.18 11.38 -7.53
C THR A 217 12.00 11.46 -8.82
N LEU A 218 11.78 10.54 -9.75
CA LEU A 218 12.40 10.54 -11.06
C LEU A 218 11.79 11.61 -12.00
N ASN A 219 12.42 11.80 -13.17
CA ASN A 219 11.99 12.82 -14.16
C ASN A 219 10.61 12.55 -14.78
N ASP A 220 10.03 11.37 -14.59
CA ASP A 220 8.67 11.04 -15.00
C ASP A 220 7.60 11.70 -14.11
N GLY A 221 8.03 12.32 -12.99
CA GLY A 221 7.18 13.04 -12.05
C GLY A 221 6.42 12.16 -11.07
N TRP A 222 6.60 10.83 -11.11
CA TRP A 222 5.88 9.86 -10.28
C TRP A 222 6.77 8.88 -9.54
N THR A 223 7.62 8.16 -10.28
CA THR A 223 8.43 7.07 -9.71
C THR A 223 9.34 7.57 -8.60
N ALA A 224 9.09 7.13 -7.38
CA ALA A 224 9.92 7.42 -6.22
C ALA A 224 10.91 6.28 -6.00
N VAL A 225 12.19 6.62 -5.83
CA VAL A 225 13.25 5.64 -5.57
C VAL A 225 14.01 6.02 -4.30
N THR A 226 14.64 5.04 -3.65
CA THR A 226 15.56 5.30 -2.54
C THR A 226 16.74 6.17 -3.02
N ARG A 227 17.20 7.11 -2.19
CA ARG A 227 18.32 8.00 -2.59
C ARG A 227 19.64 7.28 -2.70
N ASP A 228 19.81 6.21 -1.94
CA ASP A 228 21.05 5.45 -1.85
C ASP A 228 21.06 4.19 -2.73
N GLY A 229 19.96 3.91 -3.46
CA GLY A 229 19.83 2.74 -4.31
C GLY A 229 19.57 1.43 -3.55
N SER A 230 19.26 1.50 -2.26
CA SER A 230 18.90 0.33 -1.45
C SER A 230 17.52 -0.20 -1.82
N LEU A 231 17.26 -1.49 -1.52
CA LEU A 231 15.97 -2.11 -1.72
C LEU A 231 14.91 -1.45 -0.83
N SER A 232 13.68 -1.39 -1.34
CA SER A 232 12.48 -0.97 -0.63
C SER A 232 11.37 -2.02 -0.76
N ALA A 233 10.53 -2.16 0.27
CA ALA A 233 9.36 -3.02 0.27
C ALA A 233 8.18 -2.32 0.93
N GLN A 234 6.96 -2.56 0.41
CA GLN A 234 5.72 -2.01 0.93
C GLN A 234 4.65 -3.10 0.96
N TRP A 235 3.86 -3.10 2.03
CA TRP A 235 2.60 -3.84 2.12
C TRP A 235 1.50 -2.88 2.54
N GLU A 236 0.28 -3.13 2.09
CA GLU A 236 -0.83 -2.26 2.40
C GLU A 236 -2.14 -3.00 2.57
N HIS A 237 -2.91 -2.51 3.54
CA HIS A 237 -4.34 -2.80 3.64
C HIS A 237 -5.16 -1.56 3.96
N THR A 238 -6.38 -1.49 3.38
CA THR A 238 -7.46 -0.65 3.89
C THR A 238 -8.12 -1.34 5.08
N ILE A 239 -8.23 -0.63 6.19
CA ILE A 239 -8.82 -1.13 7.43
C ILE A 239 -9.97 -0.25 7.92
N VAL A 240 -10.85 -0.82 8.75
CA VAL A 240 -11.85 -0.08 9.52
C VAL A 240 -11.66 -0.33 11.01
N ARG A 241 -11.71 0.74 11.82
CA ARG A 241 -11.80 0.62 13.28
C ARG A 241 -13.19 0.12 13.66
N THR A 242 -13.24 -0.97 14.42
CA THR A 242 -14.47 -1.56 14.97
C THR A 242 -14.52 -1.38 16.48
N LYS A 243 -15.60 -1.85 17.14
CA LYS A 243 -15.70 -1.84 18.59
C LYS A 243 -14.72 -2.80 19.27
N ASP A 244 -14.39 -3.89 18.57
CA ASP A 244 -13.61 -5.01 19.11
C ASP A 244 -12.15 -5.02 18.58
N GLY A 245 -11.73 -3.99 17.85
CA GLY A 245 -10.40 -3.89 17.25
C GLY A 245 -10.43 -3.25 15.89
N VAL A 246 -9.79 -3.86 14.90
CA VAL A 246 -9.82 -3.46 13.49
C VAL A 246 -10.28 -4.62 12.62
N GLU A 247 -10.78 -4.28 11.45
CA GLU A 247 -11.13 -5.23 10.40
C GLU A 247 -10.46 -4.80 9.09
N ILE A 248 -9.84 -5.76 8.40
CA ILE A 248 -9.24 -5.55 7.08
C ILE A 248 -10.34 -5.63 6.02
N LEU A 249 -10.46 -4.60 5.19
CA LEU A 249 -11.48 -4.52 4.13
C LEU A 249 -10.97 -5.01 2.76
N THR A 250 -9.67 -5.25 2.62
CA THR A 250 -9.00 -5.66 1.40
C THR A 250 -8.54 -7.11 1.46
N LEU A 251 -9.48 -8.00 1.74
CA LEU A 251 -9.32 -9.44 1.63
C LEU A 251 -10.25 -10.00 0.54
N PRO A 252 -9.84 -11.03 -0.23
CA PRO A 252 -10.69 -11.66 -1.24
C PRO A 252 -11.92 -12.28 -0.58
N ARG A 253 -13.03 -12.37 -1.34
CA ARG A 253 -14.27 -13.02 -0.89
C ARG A 253 -14.33 -14.48 -1.29
#